data_fb4abcbfb03275bc2d8262e17b018817
#
_entry.id   fb4abcbfb03275bc2d8262e17b018817
#
_cell.length_a   1.000
_cell.length_b   1.000
_cell.length_c   1.000
_cell.angle_alpha   90.00
_cell.angle_beta   90.00
_cell.angle_gamma   90.00
#
_symmetry.space_group_name_H-M   'P 1'
#
loop_
_entity.id
_entity.type
_entity.pdbx_description
1 polymer ?
#
loop_
_entity_poly.entity_id
_entity_poly.type
_entity_poly.pdbx_seq_one_letter_code
_entity_poly.pdbx_strand_id
1 'polypeptide(L)'
;MKYNKIKVGMTKEITHLITQDDIDKFAELTGDDNKLHLDKNYAAKTSFKKPVAHGMLSASFISTIIGTELPGDGSLWFSQNIDF
;
A
#
# COMPACT_ATOMS: atom_id res chain seq x y z
N MET A 1 10.53 10.82 14.40
CA MET A 1 10.30 10.94 15.88
C MET A 1 11.56 10.51 16.60
N LYS A 2 11.98 11.25 17.60
CA LYS A 2 13.15 10.88 18.39
C LYS A 2 12.86 9.61 19.20
N TYR A 3 13.88 8.76 19.31
CA TYR A 3 13.74 7.47 19.99
C TYR A 3 13.15 7.59 21.40
N ASN A 4 13.57 8.58 22.17
CA ASN A 4 13.08 8.76 23.55
C ASN A 4 11.61 9.22 23.63
N LYS A 5 11.00 9.59 22.52
CA LYS A 5 9.58 9.95 22.45
C LYS A 5 8.68 8.78 22.07
N ILE A 6 9.29 7.67 21.63
CA ILE A 6 8.55 6.48 21.24
C ILE A 6 8.20 5.70 22.51
N LYS A 7 6.90 5.38 22.68
CA LYS A 7 6.39 4.66 23.85
C LYS A 7 5.65 3.40 23.40
N VAL A 8 5.74 2.37 24.20
CA VAL A 8 4.93 1.16 24.01
C VAL A 8 3.45 1.54 24.07
N GLY A 9 2.68 1.05 23.11
CA GLY A 9 1.25 1.35 23.01
C GLY A 9 0.91 2.51 22.08
N MET A 10 1.89 3.26 21.60
CA MET A 10 1.63 4.30 20.59
C MET A 10 1.09 3.69 19.30
N THR A 11 0.13 4.37 18.69
CA THR A 11 -0.45 3.97 17.40
C THR A 11 -0.54 5.17 16.49
N LYS A 12 -0.60 4.90 15.18
CA LYS A 12 -0.83 5.92 14.16
C LYS A 12 -1.67 5.32 13.06
N GLU A 13 -2.57 6.13 12.52
CA GLU A 13 -3.44 5.73 11.41
C GLU A 13 -3.36 6.77 10.31
N ILE A 14 -3.46 6.32 9.08
CA ILE A 14 -3.72 7.17 7.92
C ILE A 14 -4.89 6.55 7.15
N THR A 15 -5.62 7.39 6.44
CA THR A 15 -6.71 6.94 5.56
C THR A 15 -6.40 7.37 4.14
N HIS A 16 -6.50 6.44 3.21
CA HIS A 16 -6.31 6.71 1.79
C HIS A 16 -7.35 5.92 0.99
N LEU A 17 -8.11 6.62 0.16
CA LEU A 17 -9.01 5.97 -0.78
C LEU A 17 -8.21 5.60 -2.03
N ILE A 18 -8.04 4.31 -2.28
CA ILE A 18 -7.33 3.85 -3.47
C ILE A 18 -8.25 3.99 -4.67
N THR A 19 -7.81 4.77 -5.65
CA THR A 19 -8.55 5.04 -6.89
C THR A 19 -7.96 4.23 -8.04
N GLN A 20 -8.69 4.16 -9.16
CA GLN A 20 -8.15 3.54 -10.38
C GLN A 20 -6.88 4.28 -10.84
N ASP A 21 -6.81 5.60 -10.67
CA ASP A 21 -5.63 6.37 -11.01
C ASP A 21 -4.41 5.91 -10.20
N ASP A 22 -4.59 5.63 -8.92
CA ASP A 22 -3.52 5.07 -8.08
C ASP A 22 -3.04 3.72 -8.60
N ILE A 23 -3.98 2.85 -8.99
CA ILE A 23 -3.67 1.53 -9.53
C ILE A 23 -2.89 1.66 -10.84
N ASP A 24 -3.34 2.56 -11.73
CA ASP A 24 -2.67 2.80 -13.01
C ASP A 24 -1.24 3.32 -12.80
N LYS A 25 -1.05 4.24 -11.86
CA LYS A 25 0.27 4.77 -11.51
C LYS A 25 1.18 3.69 -10.94
N PHE A 26 0.65 2.83 -10.10
CA PHE A 26 1.43 1.73 -9.53
C PHE A 26 1.87 0.75 -10.61
N ALA A 27 0.96 0.41 -11.54
CA ALA A 27 1.28 -0.46 -12.67
C ALA A 27 2.36 0.17 -13.56
N GLU A 28 2.28 1.47 -13.83
CA GLU A 28 3.29 2.19 -14.60
C GLU A 28 4.65 2.18 -13.91
N LEU A 29 4.67 2.46 -12.62
CA LEU A 29 5.91 2.50 -11.85
C LEU A 29 6.60 1.14 -11.78
N THR A 30 5.84 0.09 -11.53
CA THR A 30 6.39 -1.24 -11.23
C THR A 30 6.46 -2.15 -12.46
N GLY A 31 5.69 -1.85 -13.51
CA GLY A 31 5.54 -2.74 -14.65
C GLY A 31 4.53 -3.87 -14.42
N ASP A 32 3.86 -3.91 -13.28
CA ASP A 32 2.84 -4.92 -12.99
C ASP A 32 1.51 -4.54 -13.62
N ASP A 33 1.36 -4.92 -14.89
CA ASP A 33 0.20 -4.59 -15.70
C ASP A 33 -0.79 -5.75 -15.84
N ASN A 34 -0.85 -6.61 -14.84
CA ASN A 34 -1.80 -7.72 -14.81
C ASN A 34 -3.22 -7.19 -15.06
N LYS A 35 -3.92 -7.84 -15.99
CA LYS A 35 -5.24 -7.40 -16.44
C LYS A 35 -6.29 -7.36 -15.32
N LEU A 36 -6.10 -8.13 -14.26
CA LEU A 36 -7.00 -8.10 -13.10
C LEU A 36 -7.09 -6.72 -12.48
N HIS A 37 -6.03 -5.92 -12.59
CA HIS A 37 -5.97 -4.58 -12.02
C HIS A 37 -6.43 -3.49 -12.99
N LEU A 38 -6.26 -3.71 -14.29
CA LEU A 38 -6.37 -2.64 -15.30
C LEU A 38 -7.51 -2.80 -16.29
N ASP A 39 -7.96 -4.03 -16.55
CA ASP A 39 -8.93 -4.34 -17.61
C ASP A 39 -10.28 -4.69 -17.02
N LYS A 40 -11.25 -3.77 -17.16
CA LYS A 40 -12.61 -3.96 -16.65
C LYS A 40 -13.29 -5.19 -17.24
N ASN A 41 -13.09 -5.43 -18.53
CA ASN A 41 -13.73 -6.57 -19.20
C ASN A 41 -13.15 -7.89 -18.71
N TYR A 42 -11.84 -7.95 -18.53
CA TYR A 42 -11.18 -9.12 -17.97
C TYR A 42 -11.64 -9.36 -16.53
N ALA A 43 -11.59 -8.32 -15.70
CA ALA A 43 -11.94 -8.41 -14.28
C ALA A 43 -13.41 -8.81 -14.09
N ALA A 44 -14.31 -8.36 -14.96
CA ALA A 44 -15.74 -8.70 -14.90
C ALA A 44 -15.99 -10.20 -15.03
N LYS A 45 -15.08 -10.93 -15.68
CA LYS A 45 -15.15 -12.38 -15.88
C LYS A 45 -14.56 -13.17 -14.71
N THR A 46 -13.94 -12.49 -13.75
CA THR A 46 -13.34 -13.12 -12.57
C THR A 46 -14.34 -13.12 -11.41
N SER A 47 -14.02 -13.83 -10.34
CA SER A 47 -14.83 -13.83 -9.12
C SER A 47 -14.92 -12.45 -8.47
N PHE A 48 -13.98 -11.56 -8.74
CA PHE A 48 -13.97 -10.18 -8.21
C PHE A 48 -14.97 -9.27 -8.91
N LYS A 49 -15.33 -9.55 -10.18
CA LYS A 49 -16.30 -8.81 -11.00
C LYS A 49 -15.88 -7.41 -11.42
N LYS A 50 -14.81 -6.87 -10.88
CA LYS A 50 -14.26 -5.54 -11.18
C LYS A 50 -12.76 -5.53 -10.93
N PRO A 51 -12.02 -4.55 -11.48
CA PRO A 51 -10.59 -4.43 -11.18
C PRO A 51 -10.35 -4.29 -9.68
N VAL A 52 -9.29 -4.93 -9.20
CA VAL A 52 -8.88 -4.87 -7.81
C VAL A 52 -7.49 -4.23 -7.72
N ALA A 53 -7.21 -3.61 -6.57
CA ALA A 53 -5.90 -3.02 -6.32
C ALA A 53 -4.83 -4.12 -6.16
N HIS A 54 -3.61 -3.81 -6.56
CA HIS A 54 -2.46 -4.66 -6.24
C HIS A 54 -2.31 -4.75 -4.71
N GLY A 55 -2.10 -5.96 -4.19
CA GLY A 55 -1.85 -6.12 -2.75
C GLY A 55 -0.66 -5.28 -2.29
N MET A 56 0.41 -5.26 -3.07
CA MET A 56 1.60 -4.45 -2.74
C MET A 56 1.34 -2.95 -2.79
N LEU A 57 0.38 -2.47 -3.59
CA LEU A 57 -0.02 -1.07 -3.54
C LEU A 57 -0.60 -0.72 -2.16
N SER A 58 -1.53 -1.52 -1.68
CA SER A 58 -2.10 -1.34 -0.34
C SER A 58 -1.02 -1.40 0.74
N ALA A 59 -0.11 -2.38 0.65
CA ALA A 59 0.98 -2.55 1.59
C ALA A 59 1.95 -1.36 1.59
N SER A 60 2.11 -0.67 0.46
CA SER A 60 3.04 0.45 0.35
C SER A 60 2.68 1.62 1.26
N PHE A 61 1.42 1.77 1.66
CA PHE A 61 1.00 2.82 2.58
C PHE A 61 1.48 2.59 4.01
N ILE A 62 1.80 1.35 4.36
CA ILE A 62 2.46 1.04 5.64
C ILE A 62 3.83 1.72 5.69
N SER A 63 4.54 1.74 4.57
CA SER A 63 5.81 2.45 4.46
C SER A 63 5.64 3.95 4.76
N THR A 64 4.55 4.56 4.31
CA THR A 64 4.25 5.96 4.61
C THR A 64 4.14 6.18 6.11
N ILE A 65 3.39 5.34 6.81
CA ILE A 65 3.22 5.47 8.26
C ILE A 65 4.56 5.35 8.98
N ILE A 66 5.32 4.32 8.66
CA ILE A 66 6.61 4.05 9.31
C ILE A 66 7.60 5.17 9.03
N GLY A 67 7.69 5.60 7.77
CA GLY A 67 8.70 6.54 7.34
C GLY A 67 8.41 7.99 7.67
N THR A 68 7.15 8.37 7.82
CA THR A 68 6.77 9.78 8.00
C THR A 68 6.04 10.08 9.30
N GLU A 69 5.43 9.06 9.95
CA GLU A 69 4.54 9.30 11.08
C GLU A 69 5.01 8.62 12.37
N LEU A 70 5.20 7.30 12.37
CA LEU A 70 5.57 6.54 13.57
C LEU A 70 6.43 5.34 13.17
N PRO A 71 7.75 5.35 13.43
CA PRO A 71 8.52 6.37 14.17
C PRO A 71 8.86 7.62 13.35
N GLY A 72 8.65 7.61 12.02
CA GLY A 72 8.91 8.76 11.18
C GLY A 72 10.39 8.90 10.79
N ASP A 73 10.83 10.14 10.60
CA ASP A 73 12.19 10.44 10.15
C ASP A 73 13.23 9.72 10.99
N GLY A 74 14.25 9.19 10.33
CA GLY A 74 15.31 8.43 10.97
C GLY A 74 15.05 6.94 11.07
N SER A 75 13.85 6.48 10.70
CA SER A 75 13.52 5.04 10.69
C SER A 75 14.07 4.38 9.44
N LEU A 76 14.32 3.08 9.55
CA LEU A 76 14.71 2.23 8.43
C LEU A 76 13.98 0.90 8.55
N TRP A 77 13.24 0.56 7.51
CA TRP A 77 12.46 -0.68 7.47
C TRP A 77 13.30 -1.78 6.85
N PHE A 78 13.74 -2.73 7.67
CA PHE A 78 14.60 -3.81 7.20
C PHE A 78 13.83 -5.01 6.63
N SER A 79 12.74 -5.37 7.26
CA SER A 79 12.02 -6.58 6.87
C SER A 79 10.57 -6.53 7.30
N GLN A 80 9.75 -7.33 6.62
CA GLN A 80 8.33 -7.49 6.94
C GLN A 80 7.86 -8.85 6.47
N ASN A 81 6.72 -9.29 7.01
CA ASN A 81 5.98 -10.44 6.54
C ASN A 81 4.52 -9.99 6.33
N ILE A 82 3.97 -10.24 5.14
CA ILE A 82 2.63 -9.75 4.77
C ILE A 82 1.83 -10.89 4.15
N ASP A 83 0.63 -11.12 4.68
CA ASP A 83 -0.36 -12.02 4.10
C ASP A 83 -1.49 -11.18 3.49
N PHE A 84 -1.86 -11.49 2.26
CA PHE A 84 -2.96 -10.81 1.57
C PHE A 84 -4.25 -11.63 1.58
#